data_3dfae0e695ccfe5dbf1e9cf1f4145304
#
_entry.id   3dfae0e695ccfe5dbf1e9cf1f4145304
#
_cell.length_a   1.000
_cell.length_b   1.000
_cell.length_c   1.000
_cell.angle_alpha   90.00
_cell.angle_beta   90.00
_cell.angle_gamma   90.00
#
_symmetry.space_group_name_H-M   'P 1'
#
loop_
_entity.id
_entity.type
_entity.pdbx_description
1 polymer ?
#
loop_
_entity_poly.entity_id
_entity_poly.type
_entity_poly.pdbx_seq_one_letter_code
_entity_poly.pdbx_strand_id
1 'polypeptide(L)'
;MLDLNFSLGFIINIRLYILKFTIESRDIVKKIVLITILCLTAMYFQFYYQVNDNDDTLQSAVASSSVNAQHENDLKLVATSHYSKDNPASNEPLLRWQKDLTAVYFELELFDHEPANLSDSELSSEHLYYTATIYTNAVQLDLRQIAPEALGKKPLYWRVRAMDFDHEPSSKFSDLEILYANNTPSPMQSPIPNAIYNQHIGTTILYPAYDFIPNANATQFEIEVLNAPPENPRGIAPSVHRIFSQVINSNELYDPYPRIGTYYWRVRGLDDKGNPVGVYSDAQKFRNEPSDNWEFAILGDSISHGGGHLSFGPEDWEYSYAYYLDFPVINLSHSGDTSSTMVERFDSDVLPFHPKYLLIMCGTNSIRAGVPAESVIADIQTIQQKCYDNNITPILLTLATINPHNIQKVFDEGTSDNWLENLNAVNRYIRTQPHIDTAATLNSPGILPTHYAMDGLHGDIPAKKLYAKAINENISQFLNK
;
A
#
# COMPACT_ATOMS: atom_id res chain seq x y z
N MET A 1 19.55 -26.59 -17.73
CA MET A 1 19.32 -27.74 -18.67
C MET A 1 18.48 -28.87 -18.07
N LEU A 2 18.16 -28.88 -16.78
CA LEU A 2 17.31 -29.91 -16.13
C LEU A 2 15.82 -29.60 -16.16
N ASP A 3 15.43 -28.33 -16.25
CA ASP A 3 14.01 -27.91 -16.18
C ASP A 3 13.21 -28.07 -17.48
N LEU A 4 13.88 -28.05 -18.62
CA LEU A 4 13.20 -28.27 -19.92
C LEU A 4 12.66 -29.72 -20.08
N ASN A 5 13.29 -30.69 -19.46
CA ASN A 5 12.86 -32.09 -19.54
C ASN A 5 11.62 -32.40 -18.68
N PHE A 6 11.43 -31.66 -17.58
CA PHE A 6 10.26 -31.84 -16.70
C PHE A 6 9.00 -31.24 -17.35
N SER A 7 9.14 -30.07 -17.98
CA SER A 7 8.07 -29.40 -18.71
C SER A 7 7.59 -30.22 -19.93
N LEU A 8 8.53 -30.81 -20.66
CA LEU A 8 8.19 -31.64 -21.86
C LEU A 8 7.50 -32.96 -21.48
N GLY A 9 7.93 -33.60 -20.38
CA GLY A 9 7.29 -34.81 -19.85
C GLY A 9 5.85 -34.58 -19.36
N PHE A 10 5.59 -33.43 -18.75
CA PHE A 10 4.26 -33.05 -18.30
C PHE A 10 3.30 -32.75 -19.46
N ILE A 11 3.77 -32.04 -20.48
CA ILE A 11 3.00 -31.74 -21.71
C ILE A 11 2.67 -33.02 -22.50
N ILE A 12 3.60 -33.97 -22.59
CA ILE A 12 3.39 -35.26 -23.26
C ILE A 12 2.36 -36.11 -22.52
N ASN A 13 2.42 -36.15 -21.17
CA ASN A 13 1.43 -36.88 -20.38
C ASN A 13 0.02 -36.28 -20.45
N ILE A 14 -0.11 -34.96 -20.50
CA ILE A 14 -1.40 -34.29 -20.71
C ILE A 14 -1.96 -34.63 -22.12
N ARG A 15 -1.13 -34.62 -23.16
CA ARG A 15 -1.57 -35.01 -24.49
C ARG A 15 -2.05 -36.45 -24.59
N LEU A 16 -1.36 -37.38 -23.93
CA LEU A 16 -1.77 -38.77 -23.87
C LEU A 16 -3.06 -38.97 -23.08
N TYR A 17 -3.27 -38.22 -22.00
CA TYR A 17 -4.50 -38.25 -21.23
C TYR A 17 -5.71 -37.68 -22.01
N ILE A 18 -5.49 -36.59 -22.74
CA ILE A 18 -6.51 -35.99 -23.63
C ILE A 18 -6.89 -36.97 -24.74
N LEU A 19 -5.90 -37.65 -25.37
CA LEU A 19 -6.15 -38.64 -26.41
C LEU A 19 -6.97 -39.83 -25.88
N LYS A 20 -6.63 -40.35 -24.71
CA LYS A 20 -7.34 -41.47 -24.10
C LYS A 20 -8.78 -41.11 -23.72
N PHE A 21 -9.01 -39.90 -23.20
CA PHE A 21 -10.34 -39.41 -22.86
C PHE A 21 -11.20 -39.14 -24.12
N THR A 22 -10.57 -38.75 -25.24
CA THR A 22 -11.26 -38.47 -26.49
C THR A 22 -11.82 -39.74 -27.16
N ILE A 23 -11.24 -40.87 -26.85
CA ILE A 23 -11.65 -42.18 -27.43
C ILE A 23 -12.83 -42.79 -26.65
N GLU A 24 -12.94 -42.53 -25.32
CA GLU A 24 -13.90 -43.23 -24.44
C GLU A 24 -15.19 -42.45 -24.13
N SER A 25 -15.32 -41.16 -24.45
CA SER A 25 -16.48 -40.34 -24.05
C SER A 25 -17.29 -39.80 -25.24
N ARG A 26 -18.58 -40.17 -25.32
CA ARG A 26 -19.56 -39.62 -26.29
C ARG A 26 -20.18 -38.29 -25.87
N ASP A 27 -19.80 -37.76 -24.67
CA ASP A 27 -20.42 -36.59 -24.09
C ASP A 27 -19.63 -35.29 -24.47
N ILE A 28 -20.14 -34.58 -25.45
CA ILE A 28 -19.53 -33.37 -26.03
C ILE A 28 -19.41 -32.26 -24.96
N VAL A 29 -20.36 -32.14 -24.04
CA VAL A 29 -20.38 -31.09 -22.99
C VAL A 29 -19.23 -31.28 -22.02
N LYS A 30 -18.97 -32.52 -21.57
CA LYS A 30 -17.83 -32.81 -20.69
C LYS A 30 -16.49 -32.53 -21.36
N LYS A 31 -16.40 -32.77 -22.66
CA LYS A 31 -15.19 -32.45 -23.43
C LYS A 31 -14.93 -30.98 -23.53
N ILE A 32 -15.96 -30.16 -23.76
CA ILE A 32 -15.83 -28.69 -23.79
C ILE A 32 -15.42 -28.17 -22.44
N VAL A 33 -16.05 -28.60 -21.34
CA VAL A 33 -15.70 -28.18 -19.98
C VAL A 33 -14.25 -28.54 -19.63
N LEU A 34 -13.80 -29.76 -19.97
CA LEU A 34 -12.42 -30.19 -19.69
C LEU A 34 -11.39 -29.37 -20.48
N ILE A 35 -11.66 -29.09 -21.76
CA ILE A 35 -10.79 -28.25 -22.60
C ILE A 35 -10.74 -26.82 -22.03
N THR A 36 -11.86 -26.26 -21.62
CA THR A 36 -11.92 -24.92 -21.02
C THR A 36 -11.12 -24.85 -19.72
N ILE A 37 -11.23 -25.83 -18.83
CA ILE A 37 -10.44 -25.90 -17.60
C ILE A 37 -8.94 -26.02 -17.90
N LEU A 38 -8.54 -26.83 -18.87
CA LEU A 38 -7.14 -26.98 -19.28
C LEU A 38 -6.57 -25.71 -19.92
N CYS A 39 -7.37 -24.98 -20.68
CA CYS A 39 -6.96 -23.69 -21.24
C CYS A 39 -6.81 -22.62 -20.13
N LEU A 40 -7.73 -22.57 -19.17
CA LEU A 40 -7.67 -21.65 -18.02
C LEU A 40 -6.48 -21.96 -17.10
N THR A 41 -6.19 -23.24 -16.85
CA THR A 41 -4.99 -23.62 -16.08
C THR A 41 -3.70 -23.30 -16.85
N ALA A 42 -3.65 -23.49 -18.15
CA ALA A 42 -2.48 -23.13 -18.95
C ALA A 42 -2.26 -21.62 -18.98
N MET A 43 -3.33 -20.81 -19.11
CA MET A 43 -3.26 -19.35 -19.01
C MET A 43 -2.83 -18.89 -17.61
N TYR A 44 -3.34 -19.52 -16.56
CA TYR A 44 -2.94 -19.23 -15.18
C TYR A 44 -1.45 -19.52 -14.96
N PHE A 45 -0.92 -20.66 -15.42
CA PHE A 45 0.50 -20.98 -15.35
C PHE A 45 1.34 -20.01 -16.20
N GLN A 46 0.90 -19.64 -17.39
CA GLN A 46 1.62 -18.70 -18.23
C GLN A 46 1.66 -17.30 -17.60
N PHE A 47 0.56 -16.85 -16.97
CA PHE A 47 0.51 -15.61 -16.23
C PHE A 47 1.38 -15.67 -14.97
N TYR A 48 1.36 -16.78 -14.23
CA TYR A 48 2.16 -17.00 -13.04
C TYR A 48 3.68 -17.00 -13.33
N TYR A 49 4.10 -17.63 -14.43
CA TYR A 49 5.49 -17.60 -14.88
C TYR A 49 5.91 -16.22 -15.40
N GLN A 50 5.04 -15.50 -16.07
CA GLN A 50 5.33 -14.15 -16.56
C GLN A 50 5.46 -13.13 -15.42
N VAL A 51 4.73 -13.31 -14.31
CA VAL A 51 4.86 -12.49 -13.09
C VAL A 51 6.15 -12.82 -12.34
N ASN A 52 6.55 -14.11 -12.27
CA ASN A 52 7.78 -14.50 -11.58
C ASN A 52 9.07 -14.21 -12.38
N ASP A 53 9.04 -14.22 -13.70
CA ASP A 53 10.19 -13.80 -14.53
C ASP A 53 10.48 -12.28 -14.41
N ASN A 54 9.47 -11.48 -14.06
CA ASN A 54 9.68 -10.06 -13.74
C ASN A 54 10.33 -9.84 -12.37
N ASP A 55 10.19 -10.78 -11.43
CA ASP A 55 10.83 -10.68 -10.10
C ASP A 55 12.36 -10.94 -10.16
N ASP A 56 12.83 -11.80 -11.07
CA ASP A 56 14.27 -12.03 -11.27
C ASP A 56 14.99 -10.82 -11.93
N THR A 57 14.28 -10.03 -12.72
CA THR A 57 14.79 -8.75 -13.25
C THR A 57 14.87 -7.67 -12.16
N LEU A 58 13.99 -7.69 -11.16
CA LEU A 58 14.06 -6.80 -9.99
C LEU A 58 15.23 -7.19 -9.05
N GLN A 59 15.56 -8.46 -8.89
CA GLN A 59 16.72 -8.88 -8.09
C GLN A 59 18.05 -8.47 -8.75
N SER A 60 18.15 -8.47 -10.07
CA SER A 60 19.35 -7.98 -10.78
C SER A 60 19.47 -6.46 -10.72
N ALA A 61 18.38 -5.71 -10.65
CA ALA A 61 18.39 -4.26 -10.49
C ALA A 61 18.80 -3.84 -9.06
N VAL A 62 18.41 -4.61 -8.03
CA VAL A 62 18.81 -4.35 -6.64
C VAL A 62 20.29 -4.66 -6.39
N ALA A 63 20.87 -5.65 -7.08
CA ALA A 63 22.30 -5.97 -6.96
C ALA A 63 23.21 -4.95 -7.65
N SER A 64 22.69 -4.12 -8.57
CA SER A 64 23.46 -3.08 -9.28
C SER A 64 23.36 -1.68 -8.66
N SER A 65 22.53 -1.48 -7.62
CA SER A 65 22.30 -0.17 -6.98
C SER A 65 23.39 0.27 -5.98
N SER A 66 24.51 -0.44 -5.90
CA SER A 66 25.70 0.04 -5.16
C SER A 66 26.61 0.99 -5.96
N VAL A 67 26.21 1.40 -7.16
CA VAL A 67 26.98 2.29 -8.03
C VAL A 67 26.09 3.42 -8.52
N ASN A 68 26.37 4.62 -8.03
CA ASN A 68 26.00 5.94 -8.55
C ASN A 68 24.61 6.52 -8.18
N ALA A 69 24.62 7.44 -7.23
CA ALA A 69 23.59 8.47 -7.01
C ALA A 69 23.35 9.42 -8.21
N GLN A 70 23.89 9.12 -9.38
CA GLN A 70 23.73 9.89 -10.64
C GLN A 70 22.74 9.26 -11.63
N HIS A 71 22.19 8.05 -11.36
CA HIS A 71 21.27 7.37 -12.28
C HIS A 71 19.79 7.45 -11.90
N GLU A 72 19.43 7.92 -10.70
CA GLU A 72 18.03 8.02 -10.28
C GLU A 72 17.23 9.09 -11.03
N ASN A 73 17.87 10.13 -11.52
CA ASN A 73 17.22 11.22 -12.27
C ASN A 73 16.85 10.90 -13.73
N ASP A 74 17.07 9.70 -14.21
CA ASP A 74 16.74 9.31 -15.59
C ASP A 74 15.40 8.54 -15.71
N LEU A 75 14.74 8.25 -14.61
CA LEU A 75 13.45 7.54 -14.62
C LEU A 75 12.35 8.46 -15.15
N LYS A 76 11.58 7.96 -16.13
CA LYS A 76 10.36 8.59 -16.62
C LYS A 76 9.15 7.79 -16.16
N LEU A 77 8.11 8.50 -15.73
CA LEU A 77 6.83 7.85 -15.47
C LEU A 77 6.18 7.38 -16.77
N VAL A 78 5.38 6.32 -16.69
CA VAL A 78 4.66 5.76 -17.83
C VAL A 78 3.16 5.98 -17.63
N ALA A 79 2.53 6.69 -18.55
CA ALA A 79 1.08 6.82 -18.57
C ALA A 79 0.41 5.47 -18.82
N THR A 80 -0.71 5.24 -18.13
CA THR A 80 -1.51 4.01 -18.25
C THR A 80 -2.93 4.28 -18.76
N SER A 81 -3.33 5.55 -18.84
CA SER A 81 -4.57 5.97 -19.52
C SER A 81 -4.26 6.57 -20.88
N HIS A 82 -4.96 6.12 -21.92
CA HIS A 82 -4.76 6.55 -23.29
C HIS A 82 -6.10 6.89 -23.95
N TYR A 83 -6.23 8.10 -24.48
CA TYR A 83 -7.47 8.62 -25.06
C TYR A 83 -7.24 9.09 -26.49
N SER A 84 -7.60 8.24 -27.44
CA SER A 84 -7.47 8.50 -28.86
C SER A 84 -8.69 9.19 -29.45
N LYS A 85 -8.59 9.61 -30.71
CA LYS A 85 -9.72 10.19 -31.45
C LYS A 85 -10.88 9.20 -31.59
N ASP A 86 -10.57 7.90 -31.72
CA ASP A 86 -11.57 6.84 -31.87
C ASP A 86 -12.13 6.36 -30.52
N ASN A 87 -11.40 6.63 -29.42
CA ASN A 87 -11.81 6.33 -28.05
C ASN A 87 -11.54 7.54 -27.15
N PRO A 88 -12.31 8.63 -27.31
CA PRO A 88 -12.09 9.85 -26.55
C PRO A 88 -12.55 9.69 -25.09
N ALA A 89 -11.93 10.45 -24.22
CA ALA A 89 -12.37 10.61 -22.84
C ALA A 89 -13.71 11.38 -22.77
N SER A 90 -14.33 11.30 -21.61
CA SER A 90 -15.40 12.22 -21.22
C SER A 90 -14.88 13.65 -20.99
N ASN A 91 -15.76 14.58 -20.62
CA ASN A 91 -15.37 15.94 -20.24
C ASN A 91 -14.64 16.01 -18.87
N GLU A 92 -14.59 14.91 -18.14
CA GLU A 92 -13.81 14.73 -16.90
C GLU A 92 -12.93 13.48 -17.03
N PRO A 93 -11.82 13.53 -17.82
CA PRO A 93 -10.91 12.42 -18.01
C PRO A 93 -10.26 12.02 -16.70
N LEU A 94 -10.08 10.71 -16.48
CA LEU A 94 -9.24 10.16 -15.44
C LEU A 94 -7.86 9.84 -16.03
N LEU A 95 -6.87 10.68 -15.76
CA LEU A 95 -5.49 10.47 -16.16
C LEU A 95 -4.80 9.56 -15.15
N ARG A 96 -4.09 8.53 -15.63
CA ARG A 96 -3.41 7.53 -14.80
C ARG A 96 -2.00 7.29 -15.30
N TRP A 97 -1.11 6.96 -14.38
CA TRP A 97 0.27 6.54 -14.65
C TRP A 97 0.69 5.39 -13.73
N GLN A 98 1.84 4.79 -14.01
CA GLN A 98 2.41 3.77 -13.15
C GLN A 98 2.74 4.37 -11.77
N LYS A 99 2.51 3.60 -10.73
CA LYS A 99 2.86 3.96 -9.35
C LYS A 99 4.39 4.11 -9.27
N ASP A 100 4.85 5.24 -8.78
CA ASP A 100 6.26 5.45 -8.43
C ASP A 100 6.41 5.31 -6.92
N LEU A 101 7.21 4.35 -6.50
CA LEU A 101 7.38 3.99 -5.10
C LEU A 101 8.27 4.99 -4.33
N THR A 102 8.86 5.97 -5.02
CA THR A 102 9.68 7.03 -4.44
C THR A 102 8.98 8.39 -4.44
N ALA A 103 7.85 8.51 -5.12
CA ALA A 103 7.11 9.76 -5.22
C ALA A 103 6.44 10.13 -3.90
N VAL A 104 6.65 11.37 -3.45
CA VAL A 104 5.87 11.96 -2.37
C VAL A 104 4.57 12.56 -2.91
N TYR A 105 4.64 13.22 -4.06
CA TYR A 105 3.50 13.73 -4.82
C TYR A 105 3.85 13.82 -6.30
N PHE A 106 2.89 14.23 -7.11
CA PHE A 106 3.08 14.34 -8.55
C PHE A 106 2.74 15.75 -9.04
N GLU A 107 3.50 16.19 -10.06
CA GLU A 107 3.22 17.39 -10.85
C GLU A 107 2.71 16.98 -12.22
N LEU A 108 1.64 17.63 -12.68
CA LEU A 108 1.04 17.40 -13.98
C LEU A 108 0.90 18.71 -14.75
N GLU A 109 1.29 18.70 -16.02
CA GLU A 109 1.02 19.76 -16.99
C GLU A 109 0.05 19.31 -18.05
N LEU A 110 -0.87 20.19 -18.44
CA LEU A 110 -1.79 20.01 -19.55
C LEU A 110 -1.60 21.14 -20.55
N PHE A 111 -1.60 20.80 -21.85
CA PHE A 111 -1.37 21.73 -22.96
C PHE A 111 -2.55 21.68 -23.93
N ASP A 112 -2.88 22.80 -24.57
CA ASP A 112 -3.93 22.89 -25.57
C ASP A 112 -3.41 22.80 -27.02
N HIS A 113 -2.11 22.59 -27.19
CA HIS A 113 -1.38 22.31 -28.42
C HIS A 113 -0.15 21.46 -28.10
N GLU A 114 0.45 20.85 -29.10
CA GLU A 114 1.72 20.14 -28.94
C GLU A 114 2.86 21.14 -28.78
N PRO A 115 3.53 21.19 -27.61
CA PRO A 115 4.59 22.18 -27.35
C PRO A 115 5.79 21.95 -28.26
N ALA A 116 6.39 23.04 -28.76
CA ALA A 116 7.48 22.95 -29.72
C ALA A 116 8.83 22.55 -29.10
N ASN A 117 9.07 22.92 -27.84
CA ASN A 117 10.31 22.64 -27.12
C ASN A 117 10.01 22.26 -25.66
N LEU A 118 10.02 20.96 -25.36
CA LEU A 118 9.86 20.47 -24.00
C LEU A 118 11.20 20.04 -23.41
N SER A 119 11.48 20.54 -22.21
CA SER A 119 12.50 19.96 -21.34
C SER A 119 11.90 18.78 -20.58
N ASP A 120 12.62 17.68 -20.47
CA ASP A 120 12.22 16.54 -19.65
C ASP A 120 12.29 16.83 -18.13
N SER A 121 12.99 17.91 -17.74
CA SER A 121 13.31 18.22 -16.34
C SER A 121 12.66 19.51 -15.84
N GLU A 122 12.18 20.39 -16.73
CA GLU A 122 11.68 21.71 -16.36
C GLU A 122 10.21 21.87 -16.74
N LEU A 123 9.48 22.66 -15.94
CA LEU A 123 8.12 23.07 -16.27
C LEU A 123 8.11 23.92 -17.55
N SER A 124 7.14 23.69 -18.40
CA SER A 124 6.96 24.47 -19.61
C SER A 124 6.21 25.78 -19.30
N SER A 125 6.64 26.87 -19.92
CA SER A 125 5.86 28.12 -19.91
C SER A 125 4.61 28.08 -20.81
N GLU A 126 4.45 27.02 -21.63
CA GLU A 126 3.37 26.83 -22.59
C GLU A 126 2.19 26.04 -22.01
N HIS A 127 2.25 25.55 -20.75
CA HIS A 127 1.15 24.79 -20.18
C HIS A 127 -0.11 25.66 -20.04
N LEU A 128 -1.25 25.07 -20.41
CA LEU A 128 -2.57 25.64 -20.18
C LEU A 128 -3.01 25.50 -18.72
N TYR A 129 -2.65 24.38 -18.10
CA TYR A 129 -2.98 24.04 -16.71
C TYR A 129 -1.83 23.28 -16.06
N TYR A 130 -1.64 23.55 -14.78
CA TYR A 130 -0.62 22.92 -13.95
C TYR A 130 -1.18 22.59 -12.57
N THR A 131 -0.79 21.46 -12.01
CA THR A 131 -1.07 21.09 -10.61
C THR A 131 0.08 20.30 -10.01
N ALA A 132 0.33 20.52 -8.71
CA ALA A 132 1.36 19.88 -7.89
C ALA A 132 0.78 19.32 -6.59
N THR A 133 -0.50 18.95 -6.57
CA THR A 133 -1.20 18.50 -5.36
C THR A 133 -1.83 17.12 -5.56
N ILE A 134 -1.15 16.26 -6.33
CA ILE A 134 -1.64 14.91 -6.62
C ILE A 134 -0.82 13.94 -5.78
N TYR A 135 -1.49 13.24 -4.85
CA TYR A 135 -0.88 12.26 -3.93
C TYR A 135 -1.24 10.81 -4.29
N THR A 136 -1.90 10.62 -5.42
CA THR A 136 -2.22 9.31 -5.99
C THR A 136 -1.64 9.19 -7.39
N ASN A 137 -1.54 7.98 -7.94
CA ASN A 137 -1.09 7.77 -9.31
C ASN A 137 -2.19 7.99 -10.37
N ALA A 138 -3.16 8.86 -10.05
CA ALA A 138 -4.24 9.25 -10.95
C ALA A 138 -4.82 10.61 -10.56
N VAL A 139 -5.42 11.30 -11.52
CA VAL A 139 -6.20 12.52 -11.29
C VAL A 139 -7.35 12.60 -12.26
N GLN A 140 -8.52 13.00 -11.79
CA GLN A 140 -9.65 13.37 -12.64
C GLN A 140 -9.69 14.88 -12.83
N LEU A 141 -9.65 15.35 -14.08
CA LEU A 141 -9.69 16.78 -14.42
C LEU A 141 -11.08 17.18 -14.93
N ASP A 142 -11.56 18.38 -14.61
CA ASP A 142 -12.77 18.95 -15.24
C ASP A 142 -12.37 19.83 -16.44
N LEU A 143 -12.40 19.28 -17.63
CA LEU A 143 -12.05 19.99 -18.86
C LEU A 143 -13.08 21.07 -19.27
N ARG A 144 -14.29 21.05 -18.70
CA ARG A 144 -15.28 22.14 -18.90
C ARG A 144 -14.80 23.44 -18.27
N GLN A 145 -14.00 23.36 -17.22
CA GLN A 145 -13.39 24.51 -16.55
C GLN A 145 -12.03 24.86 -17.14
N ILE A 146 -11.20 23.83 -17.42
CA ILE A 146 -9.80 24.00 -17.80
C ILE A 146 -9.65 24.30 -19.31
N ALA A 147 -10.37 23.56 -20.16
CA ALA A 147 -10.18 23.58 -21.61
C ALA A 147 -11.50 23.40 -22.40
N PRO A 148 -12.56 24.18 -22.14
CA PRO A 148 -13.87 23.98 -22.77
C PRO A 148 -13.84 24.04 -24.31
N GLU A 149 -12.92 24.83 -24.87
CA GLU A 149 -12.76 24.96 -26.31
C GLU A 149 -12.17 23.72 -27.01
N ALA A 150 -11.52 22.84 -26.27
CA ALA A 150 -10.94 21.62 -26.84
C ALA A 150 -11.95 20.48 -26.98
N LEU A 151 -13.00 20.46 -26.15
CA LEU A 151 -13.97 19.36 -26.08
C LEU A 151 -14.64 19.07 -27.42
N GLY A 152 -14.39 17.87 -27.98
CA GLY A 152 -14.88 17.40 -29.27
C GLY A 152 -14.28 18.10 -30.48
N LYS A 153 -13.29 18.97 -30.35
CA LYS A 153 -12.75 19.80 -31.44
C LYS A 153 -11.27 19.55 -31.73
N LYS A 154 -10.40 19.55 -30.69
CA LYS A 154 -8.96 19.38 -30.84
C LYS A 154 -8.38 18.52 -29.71
N PRO A 155 -7.22 17.87 -29.93
CA PRO A 155 -6.54 17.17 -28.86
C PRO A 155 -5.98 18.14 -27.83
N LEU A 156 -5.85 17.66 -26.61
CA LEU A 156 -5.00 18.17 -25.55
C LEU A 156 -3.77 17.25 -25.41
N TYR A 157 -2.81 17.72 -24.66
CA TYR A 157 -1.59 16.93 -24.36
C TYR A 157 -1.28 17.07 -22.89
N TRP A 158 -0.71 16.03 -22.28
CA TRP A 158 -0.36 16.06 -20.87
C TRP A 158 0.92 15.27 -20.59
N ARG A 159 1.56 15.60 -19.49
CA ARG A 159 2.69 14.87 -18.94
C ARG A 159 2.72 15.00 -17.42
N VAL A 160 3.41 14.08 -16.74
CA VAL A 160 3.47 13.99 -15.29
C VAL A 160 4.88 13.62 -14.84
N ARG A 161 5.29 14.10 -13.67
CA ARG A 161 6.53 13.68 -12.99
C ARG A 161 6.31 13.50 -11.50
N ALA A 162 7.20 12.71 -10.87
CA ALA A 162 7.26 12.50 -9.43
C ALA A 162 8.12 13.58 -8.74
N MET A 163 7.74 13.93 -7.51
CA MET A 163 8.40 14.91 -6.66
C MET A 163 8.75 14.30 -5.31
N ASP A 164 9.85 14.75 -4.72
CA ASP A 164 10.32 14.32 -3.40
C ASP A 164 9.89 15.26 -2.24
N PHE A 165 10.40 15.03 -1.02
CA PHE A 165 10.15 15.86 0.16
C PHE A 165 10.81 17.24 0.12
N ASP A 166 11.87 17.42 -0.66
CA ASP A 166 12.56 18.69 -0.82
C ASP A 166 11.90 19.56 -1.90
N HIS A 167 10.77 19.09 -2.48
CA HIS A 167 10.06 19.67 -3.61
C HIS A 167 10.89 19.69 -4.90
N GLU A 168 11.83 18.74 -5.00
CA GLU A 168 12.65 18.55 -6.18
C GLU A 168 12.11 17.35 -6.99
N PRO A 169 12.28 17.36 -8.33
CA PRO A 169 11.88 16.23 -9.15
C PRO A 169 12.65 14.95 -8.82
N SER A 170 11.94 13.89 -8.42
CA SER A 170 12.50 12.54 -8.26
C SER A 170 12.46 11.73 -9.56
N SER A 171 11.73 12.21 -10.58
CA SER A 171 11.73 11.65 -11.94
C SER A 171 11.80 12.75 -13.00
N LYS A 172 12.14 12.38 -14.24
CA LYS A 172 11.84 13.19 -15.43
C LYS A 172 10.35 13.19 -15.70
N PHE A 173 9.85 14.17 -16.46
CA PHE A 173 8.50 14.11 -17.00
C PHE A 173 8.32 12.86 -17.88
N SER A 174 7.10 12.29 -17.81
CA SER A 174 6.66 11.25 -18.75
C SER A 174 6.80 11.73 -20.19
N ASP A 175 6.72 10.80 -21.14
CA ASP A 175 6.49 11.18 -22.53
C ASP A 175 5.18 11.96 -22.64
N LEU A 176 5.09 12.83 -23.65
CA LEU A 176 3.91 13.65 -23.88
C LEU A 176 2.76 12.77 -24.39
N GLU A 177 1.68 12.70 -23.64
CA GLU A 177 0.50 11.91 -23.96
C GLU A 177 -0.58 12.76 -24.63
N ILE A 178 -1.19 12.21 -25.68
CA ILE A 178 -2.32 12.85 -26.36
C ILE A 178 -3.62 12.54 -25.61
N LEU A 179 -4.49 13.54 -25.48
CA LEU A 179 -5.79 13.45 -24.82
C LEU A 179 -6.90 13.96 -25.75
N TYR A 180 -7.64 13.06 -26.38
CA TYR A 180 -8.90 13.43 -27.00
C TYR A 180 -10.03 13.32 -25.99
N ALA A 181 -10.83 14.37 -25.86
CA ALA A 181 -12.00 14.38 -24.97
C ALA A 181 -13.22 14.98 -25.71
N ASN A 182 -14.40 14.49 -25.39
CA ASN A 182 -15.66 15.02 -25.87
C ASN A 182 -16.50 15.59 -24.72
N ASN A 183 -17.61 16.25 -25.01
CA ASN A 183 -18.46 16.83 -24.00
C ASN A 183 -19.52 15.85 -23.46
N THR A 184 -19.13 14.58 -23.24
CA THR A 184 -19.98 13.60 -22.56
C THR A 184 -19.70 13.59 -21.06
N PRO A 185 -20.72 13.40 -20.19
CA PRO A 185 -20.49 13.26 -18.74
C PRO A 185 -19.55 12.12 -18.41
N SER A 186 -18.79 12.29 -17.35
CA SER A 186 -17.91 11.23 -16.84
C SER A 186 -18.71 10.04 -16.34
N PRO A 187 -18.28 8.80 -16.62
CA PRO A 187 -18.81 7.62 -15.94
C PRO A 187 -18.36 7.55 -14.47
N MET A 188 -17.30 8.24 -14.08
CA MET A 188 -16.81 8.33 -12.72
C MET A 188 -17.57 9.40 -11.94
N GLN A 189 -18.58 8.99 -11.20
CA GLN A 189 -19.44 9.89 -10.40
C GLN A 189 -19.14 9.82 -8.90
N SER A 190 -18.07 9.19 -8.50
CA SER A 190 -17.64 9.03 -7.12
C SER A 190 -16.12 8.90 -7.07
N PRO A 191 -15.48 9.15 -5.91
CA PRO A 191 -14.11 8.70 -5.69
C PRO A 191 -13.95 7.20 -5.98
N ILE A 192 -12.75 6.78 -6.36
CA ILE A 192 -12.44 5.35 -6.59
C ILE A 192 -11.63 4.85 -5.40
N PRO A 193 -12.17 3.95 -4.55
CA PRO A 193 -11.39 3.35 -3.49
C PRO A 193 -10.16 2.61 -4.03
N ASN A 194 -8.99 2.95 -3.51
CA ASN A 194 -7.74 2.24 -3.79
C ASN A 194 -7.52 1.11 -2.79
N ALA A 195 -8.00 1.29 -1.57
CA ALA A 195 -7.79 0.35 -0.49
C ALA A 195 -8.47 -0.97 -0.81
N ILE A 196 -7.66 -1.93 -1.04
CA ILE A 196 -8.04 -3.33 -1.09
C ILE A 196 -7.27 -3.97 0.03
N TYR A 197 -7.97 -4.36 1.10
CA TYR A 197 -7.36 -5.20 2.12
C TYR A 197 -6.98 -6.50 1.46
N ASN A 198 -5.74 -6.55 0.99
CA ASN A 198 -5.20 -7.72 0.35
C ASN A 198 -5.09 -8.83 1.39
N GLN A 199 -5.91 -9.82 1.25
CA GLN A 199 -5.84 -11.03 2.05
C GLN A 199 -4.85 -12.02 1.42
N HIS A 200 -3.73 -11.50 0.90
CA HIS A 200 -2.62 -12.36 0.48
C HIS A 200 -2.29 -13.30 1.63
N ILE A 201 -2.37 -14.60 1.38
CA ILE A 201 -2.22 -15.66 2.39
C ILE A 201 -3.14 -15.52 3.64
N GLY A 202 -4.21 -14.73 3.57
CA GLY A 202 -5.15 -14.53 4.66
C GLY A 202 -4.79 -13.45 5.69
N THR A 203 -3.77 -12.63 5.43
CA THR A 203 -3.38 -11.51 6.31
C THR A 203 -4.41 -10.38 6.26
N THR A 204 -4.66 -9.72 7.40
CA THR A 204 -5.56 -8.57 7.52
C THR A 204 -5.12 -7.64 8.65
N ILE A 205 -5.77 -6.47 8.78
CA ILE A 205 -5.46 -5.45 9.80
C ILE A 205 -6.65 -5.17 10.71
N LEU A 206 -6.36 -4.72 11.94
CA LEU A 206 -7.38 -4.31 12.92
C LEU A 206 -7.79 -2.85 12.78
N TYR A 207 -6.84 -1.97 12.46
CA TYR A 207 -7.04 -0.53 12.26
C TYR A 207 -6.95 -0.21 10.77
N PRO A 208 -8.07 -0.12 10.04
CA PRO A 208 -8.03 0.13 8.61
C PRO A 208 -7.55 1.54 8.27
N ALA A 209 -6.90 1.70 7.12
CA ALA A 209 -6.78 2.98 6.44
C ALA A 209 -7.62 2.95 5.16
N TYR A 210 -8.23 4.08 4.83
CA TYR A 210 -9.15 4.23 3.70
C TYR A 210 -8.55 5.22 2.73
N ASP A 211 -8.11 4.76 1.56
CA ASP A 211 -7.52 5.58 0.51
C ASP A 211 -8.34 5.49 -0.77
N PHE A 212 -8.33 6.55 -1.56
CA PHE A 212 -9.11 6.64 -2.79
C PHE A 212 -8.54 7.68 -3.76
N ILE A 213 -8.84 7.50 -5.04
CA ILE A 213 -8.62 8.52 -6.06
C ILE A 213 -9.78 9.53 -5.99
N PRO A 214 -9.50 10.81 -5.75
CA PRO A 214 -10.49 11.86 -5.72
C PRO A 214 -11.25 12.03 -7.05
N ASN A 215 -12.55 12.31 -7.00
CA ASN A 215 -13.30 12.72 -8.18
C ASN A 215 -13.18 14.25 -8.41
N ALA A 216 -13.28 14.67 -9.66
CA ALA A 216 -13.22 16.08 -10.03
C ALA A 216 -14.27 16.91 -9.28
N ASN A 217 -13.96 18.18 -9.02
CA ASN A 217 -14.81 19.16 -8.33
C ASN A 217 -15.13 18.88 -6.86
N ALA A 218 -14.62 17.80 -6.28
CA ALA A 218 -14.68 17.57 -4.84
C ALA A 218 -13.48 18.24 -4.15
N THR A 219 -13.74 18.91 -3.03
CA THR A 219 -12.71 19.54 -2.18
C THR A 219 -12.64 18.90 -0.80
N GLN A 220 -13.66 18.14 -0.45
CA GLN A 220 -13.75 17.36 0.78
C GLN A 220 -14.32 15.97 0.45
N PHE A 221 -14.11 15.02 1.33
CA PHE A 221 -14.58 13.65 1.14
C PHE A 221 -15.18 13.12 2.43
N GLU A 222 -16.39 12.56 2.32
CA GLU A 222 -17.03 11.86 3.43
C GLU A 222 -16.85 10.36 3.27
N ILE A 223 -16.13 9.78 4.21
CA ILE A 223 -15.99 8.34 4.37
C ILE A 223 -17.05 7.88 5.36
N GLU A 224 -17.74 6.77 5.06
CA GLU A 224 -18.58 6.09 6.03
C GLU A 224 -18.22 4.61 6.14
N VAL A 225 -18.22 4.11 7.38
CA VAL A 225 -18.04 2.70 7.72
C VAL A 225 -19.37 2.11 8.14
N LEU A 226 -19.66 0.90 7.64
CA LEU A 226 -20.95 0.25 7.75
C LEU A 226 -20.77 -1.14 8.38
N ASN A 227 -21.76 -1.57 9.18
CA ASN A 227 -21.82 -2.93 9.74
C ASN A 227 -22.58 -3.94 8.87
N ALA A 228 -23.10 -3.51 7.71
CA ALA A 228 -23.73 -4.33 6.69
C ALA A 228 -23.58 -3.65 5.31
N PRO A 229 -23.78 -4.38 4.19
CA PRO A 229 -23.82 -3.75 2.87
C PRO A 229 -24.81 -2.59 2.83
N PRO A 230 -24.49 -1.47 2.14
CA PRO A 230 -25.41 -0.34 2.05
C PRO A 230 -26.72 -0.74 1.35
N GLU A 231 -27.85 -0.32 1.89
CA GLU A 231 -29.18 -0.51 1.29
C GLU A 231 -29.38 0.35 0.04
N ASN A 232 -28.54 1.38 -0.13
CA ASN A 232 -28.57 2.32 -1.25
C ASN A 232 -27.21 2.37 -1.97
N PRO A 233 -26.77 1.29 -2.65
CA PRO A 233 -25.52 1.28 -3.40
C PRO A 233 -25.46 2.47 -4.37
N ARG A 234 -24.34 3.18 -4.40
CA ARG A 234 -24.16 4.40 -5.19
C ARG A 234 -25.24 5.46 -4.94
N GLY A 235 -25.84 5.48 -3.76
CA GLY A 235 -26.78 6.51 -3.35
C GLY A 235 -26.09 7.83 -2.98
N ILE A 236 -26.90 8.89 -2.81
CA ILE A 236 -26.44 10.20 -2.30
C ILE A 236 -26.60 10.25 -0.77
N ALA A 237 -27.63 9.60 -0.23
CA ALA A 237 -27.89 9.61 1.20
C ALA A 237 -26.94 8.67 1.98
N PRO A 238 -26.60 9.00 3.24
CA PRO A 238 -25.93 8.07 4.15
C PRO A 238 -26.70 6.75 4.29
N SER A 239 -25.97 5.66 4.48
CA SER A 239 -26.58 4.34 4.74
C SER A 239 -27.19 4.27 6.15
N VAL A 240 -28.29 3.54 6.31
CA VAL A 240 -28.85 3.20 7.62
C VAL A 240 -27.94 2.26 8.44
N HIS A 241 -26.97 1.61 7.78
CA HIS A 241 -25.98 0.73 8.39
C HIS A 241 -24.71 1.45 8.85
N ARG A 242 -24.67 2.79 8.74
CA ARG A 242 -23.52 3.63 9.15
C ARG A 242 -23.27 3.51 10.65
N ILE A 243 -22.05 3.12 11.00
CA ILE A 243 -21.56 3.09 12.38
C ILE A 243 -20.50 4.15 12.66
N PHE A 244 -19.86 4.69 11.60
CA PHE A 244 -18.87 5.76 11.71
C PHE A 244 -18.88 6.57 10.41
N SER A 245 -18.57 7.86 10.51
CA SER A 245 -18.24 8.69 9.35
C SER A 245 -17.35 9.86 9.74
N GLN A 246 -16.50 10.25 8.78
CA GLN A 246 -15.64 11.41 8.91
C GLN A 246 -15.52 12.13 7.58
N VAL A 247 -15.51 13.47 7.62
CA VAL A 247 -15.20 14.34 6.49
C VAL A 247 -13.73 14.75 6.59
N ILE A 248 -13.00 14.61 5.50
CA ILE A 248 -11.57 14.93 5.38
C ILE A 248 -11.30 15.76 4.14
N ASN A 249 -10.14 16.42 4.09
CA ASN A 249 -9.66 17.21 2.95
C ASN A 249 -8.54 16.50 2.17
N SER A 250 -8.13 15.31 2.62
CA SER A 250 -7.13 14.44 1.99
C SER A 250 -7.81 13.29 1.25
N ASN A 251 -7.03 12.48 0.56
CA ASN A 251 -7.51 11.25 -0.09
C ASN A 251 -7.35 10.00 0.80
N GLU A 252 -6.95 10.17 2.06
CA GLU A 252 -6.67 9.09 3.00
C GLU A 252 -7.23 9.40 4.38
N LEU A 253 -7.75 8.35 5.06
CA LEU A 253 -8.18 8.39 6.46
C LEU A 253 -7.69 7.14 7.20
N TYR A 254 -6.91 7.32 8.25
CA TYR A 254 -6.63 6.27 9.23
C TYR A 254 -7.82 6.15 10.18
N ASP A 255 -8.46 4.97 10.23
CA ASP A 255 -9.57 4.74 11.17
C ASP A 255 -9.04 4.75 12.61
N PRO A 256 -9.53 5.64 13.47
CA PRO A 256 -9.07 5.71 14.86
C PRO A 256 -9.60 4.57 15.74
N TYR A 257 -10.45 3.70 15.20
CA TYR A 257 -11.09 2.63 15.96
C TYR A 257 -10.72 1.25 15.44
N PRO A 258 -10.51 0.28 16.35
CA PRO A 258 -10.37 -1.11 15.94
C PRO A 258 -11.67 -1.62 15.31
N ARG A 259 -11.57 -2.35 14.22
CA ARG A 259 -12.70 -2.93 13.49
C ARG A 259 -12.66 -4.44 13.57
N ILE A 260 -13.26 -5.01 14.61
CA ILE A 260 -13.35 -6.46 14.80
C ILE A 260 -14.60 -6.98 14.09
N GLY A 261 -14.44 -7.93 13.18
CA GLY A 261 -15.53 -8.55 12.45
C GLY A 261 -15.56 -8.23 10.96
N THR A 262 -16.74 -8.16 10.40
CA THR A 262 -16.98 -7.86 8.98
C THR A 262 -17.60 -6.48 8.85
N TYR A 263 -16.95 -5.63 8.04
CA TYR A 263 -17.37 -4.25 7.80
C TYR A 263 -17.33 -3.92 6.33
N TYR A 264 -17.98 -2.79 5.99
CA TYR A 264 -17.97 -2.18 4.67
C TYR A 264 -17.62 -0.72 4.81
N TRP A 265 -16.93 -0.15 3.84
CA TRP A 265 -16.72 1.29 3.79
C TRP A 265 -16.90 1.80 2.37
N ARG A 266 -17.27 3.05 2.25
CA ARG A 266 -17.39 3.76 0.98
C ARG A 266 -17.13 5.25 1.19
N VAL A 267 -16.91 5.97 0.10
CA VAL A 267 -16.56 7.40 0.12
C VAL A 267 -17.36 8.16 -0.92
N ARG A 268 -17.67 9.43 -0.67
CA ARG A 268 -18.19 10.37 -1.64
C ARG A 268 -17.44 11.70 -1.58
N GLY A 269 -17.40 12.43 -2.72
CA GLY A 269 -16.94 13.80 -2.78
C GLY A 269 -17.97 14.78 -2.25
N LEU A 270 -17.49 15.89 -1.67
CA LEU A 270 -18.26 17.05 -1.26
C LEU A 270 -17.62 18.31 -1.84
N ASP A 271 -18.42 19.35 -2.10
CA ASP A 271 -17.93 20.67 -2.44
C ASP A 271 -17.47 21.46 -1.19
N ASP A 272 -17.00 22.69 -1.37
CA ASP A 272 -16.56 23.60 -0.30
C ASP A 272 -17.67 23.98 0.70
N LYS A 273 -18.93 23.72 0.35
CA LYS A 273 -20.11 23.97 1.20
C LYS A 273 -20.64 22.69 1.86
N GLY A 274 -19.98 21.55 1.61
CA GLY A 274 -20.41 20.25 2.12
C GLY A 274 -21.55 19.59 1.35
N ASN A 275 -21.90 20.10 0.14
CA ASN A 275 -22.89 19.44 -0.69
C ASN A 275 -22.27 18.26 -1.45
N PRO A 276 -22.99 17.15 -1.65
CA PRO A 276 -22.50 16.01 -2.42
C PRO A 276 -22.11 16.37 -3.86
N VAL A 277 -20.90 15.96 -4.24
CA VAL A 277 -20.40 15.96 -5.62
C VAL A 277 -20.47 14.53 -6.13
N GLY A 278 -21.57 14.20 -6.83
CA GLY A 278 -21.81 12.84 -7.30
C GLY A 278 -22.47 11.94 -6.26
N VAL A 279 -22.06 10.69 -6.23
CA VAL A 279 -22.65 9.62 -5.40
C VAL A 279 -21.59 8.96 -4.51
N TYR A 280 -22.01 8.12 -3.59
CA TYR A 280 -21.06 7.23 -2.88
C TYR A 280 -20.45 6.23 -3.85
N SER A 281 -19.18 5.86 -3.59
CA SER A 281 -18.49 4.79 -4.28
C SER A 281 -19.14 3.42 -4.02
N ASP A 282 -18.76 2.42 -4.79
CA ASP A 282 -19.05 1.04 -4.43
C ASP A 282 -18.41 0.72 -3.07
N ALA A 283 -19.17 0.02 -2.23
CA ALA A 283 -18.71 -0.32 -0.91
C ALA A 283 -17.64 -1.42 -0.96
N GLN A 284 -16.52 -1.18 -0.27
CA GLN A 284 -15.44 -2.14 -0.08
C GLN A 284 -15.69 -2.95 1.19
N LYS A 285 -15.55 -4.27 1.10
CA LYS A 285 -15.71 -5.18 2.25
C LYS A 285 -14.34 -5.52 2.82
N PHE A 286 -14.20 -5.55 4.13
CA PHE A 286 -13.06 -6.13 4.83
C PHE A 286 -13.52 -6.99 6.02
N ARG A 287 -12.65 -7.91 6.44
CA ARG A 287 -12.99 -8.93 7.43
C ARG A 287 -11.74 -9.32 8.22
N ASN A 288 -11.90 -9.39 9.55
CA ASN A 288 -10.88 -9.84 10.49
C ASN A 288 -11.53 -10.57 11.69
N GLU A 289 -12.35 -11.58 11.43
CA GLU A 289 -13.10 -12.29 12.46
C GLU A 289 -12.18 -13.04 13.44
N PRO A 290 -12.37 -12.91 14.76
CA PRO A 290 -11.67 -13.70 15.75
C PRO A 290 -11.84 -15.22 15.54
N SER A 291 -12.98 -15.65 15.01
CA SER A 291 -13.29 -17.05 14.70
C SER A 291 -12.43 -17.67 13.59
N ASP A 292 -11.61 -16.89 12.90
CA ASP A 292 -10.68 -17.39 11.87
C ASP A 292 -9.47 -18.12 12.45
N ASN A 293 -9.35 -18.16 13.79
CA ASN A 293 -8.30 -18.87 14.54
C ASN A 293 -6.88 -18.42 14.15
N TRP A 294 -6.60 -17.17 14.37
CA TRP A 294 -5.31 -16.56 14.09
C TRP A 294 -4.17 -17.20 14.88
N GLU A 295 -3.26 -17.90 14.20
CA GLU A 295 -2.09 -18.48 14.87
C GLU A 295 -1.08 -17.37 15.22
N PHE A 296 -0.92 -16.38 14.34
CA PHE A 296 0.01 -15.27 14.50
C PHE A 296 -0.70 -13.93 14.51
N ALA A 297 -0.21 -13.05 15.38
CA ALA A 297 -0.58 -11.63 15.39
C ALA A 297 0.68 -10.74 15.45
N ILE A 298 0.53 -9.50 15.01
CA ILE A 298 1.55 -8.45 15.11
C ILE A 298 1.02 -7.33 15.99
N LEU A 299 1.81 -6.88 16.95
CA LEU A 299 1.55 -5.72 17.80
C LEU A 299 2.70 -4.72 17.65
N GLY A 300 2.39 -3.50 17.26
CA GLY A 300 3.39 -2.46 17.06
C GLY A 300 2.79 -1.10 16.76
N ASP A 301 3.66 -0.16 16.41
CA ASP A 301 3.33 1.19 15.97
C ASP A 301 3.16 1.27 14.43
N SER A 302 3.34 2.46 13.85
CA SER A 302 3.23 2.69 12.40
C SER A 302 4.19 1.83 11.56
N ILE A 303 5.38 1.49 12.08
CA ILE A 303 6.35 0.66 11.36
C ILE A 303 5.77 -0.73 11.06
N SER A 304 4.99 -1.27 12.00
CA SER A 304 4.32 -2.56 11.91
C SER A 304 2.92 -2.47 11.31
N HIS A 305 2.19 -1.38 11.57
CA HIS A 305 0.86 -1.15 10.99
C HIS A 305 0.93 -1.19 9.46
N GLY A 306 1.91 -0.54 8.88
CA GLY A 306 2.17 -0.47 7.45
C GLY A 306 2.30 0.97 6.98
N GLY A 307 2.55 1.11 5.70
CA GLY A 307 2.87 2.38 5.10
C GLY A 307 4.38 2.65 5.06
N GLY A 308 4.74 3.55 4.18
CA GLY A 308 6.08 4.08 3.99
C GLY A 308 6.12 5.57 4.30
N HIS A 309 6.64 6.37 3.38
CA HIS A 309 6.55 7.81 3.48
C HIS A 309 5.11 8.32 3.25
N LEU A 310 4.88 9.64 3.35
CA LEU A 310 3.54 10.28 3.39
C LEU A 310 2.54 9.87 2.31
N SER A 311 2.97 9.38 1.16
CA SER A 311 2.09 9.00 0.05
C SER A 311 1.62 7.56 0.08
N PHE A 312 2.08 6.76 1.05
CA PHE A 312 1.80 5.33 1.12
C PHE A 312 1.41 4.92 2.54
N GLY A 313 0.14 4.63 2.72
CA GLY A 313 -0.45 4.24 4.01
C GLY A 313 -0.48 2.72 4.23
N PRO A 314 -1.12 2.25 5.31
CA PRO A 314 -1.28 0.83 5.62
C PRO A 314 -2.10 0.05 4.57
N GLU A 315 -2.90 0.73 3.75
CA GLU A 315 -3.65 0.15 2.62
C GLU A 315 -2.75 -0.22 1.45
N ASP A 316 -1.57 0.39 1.35
CA ASP A 316 -0.53 0.04 0.37
C ASP A 316 0.28 -1.15 0.88
N TRP A 317 -0.21 -2.36 0.63
CA TRP A 317 0.33 -3.59 1.19
C TRP A 317 1.81 -3.83 0.97
N GLU A 318 2.35 -3.36 -0.14
CA GLU A 318 3.79 -3.45 -0.45
C GLU A 318 4.65 -2.74 0.60
N TYR A 319 4.07 -1.77 1.34
CA TYR A 319 4.71 -1.07 2.46
C TYR A 319 4.44 -1.72 3.82
N SER A 320 3.96 -2.97 3.85
CA SER A 320 3.84 -3.75 5.08
C SER A 320 4.73 -4.98 5.03
N TYR A 321 5.57 -5.22 6.04
CA TYR A 321 6.32 -6.46 6.11
C TYR A 321 5.41 -7.67 6.33
N ALA A 322 4.19 -7.48 6.84
CA ALA A 322 3.18 -8.52 6.95
C ALA A 322 2.79 -9.11 5.57
N TYR A 323 2.88 -8.33 4.50
CA TYR A 323 2.63 -8.77 3.13
C TYR A 323 3.63 -9.82 2.62
N TYR A 324 4.88 -9.75 3.10
CA TYR A 324 5.97 -10.62 2.68
C TYR A 324 6.24 -11.79 3.65
N LEU A 325 5.38 -12.00 4.66
CA LEU A 325 5.45 -13.17 5.52
C LEU A 325 4.90 -14.40 4.81
N ASP A 326 5.52 -15.57 5.06
CA ASP A 326 5.11 -16.85 4.48
C ASP A 326 3.90 -17.48 5.19
N PHE A 327 3.30 -16.78 6.13
CA PHE A 327 2.17 -17.24 6.95
C PHE A 327 1.17 -16.10 7.22
N PRO A 328 -0.13 -16.41 7.39
CA PRO A 328 -1.15 -15.39 7.66
C PRO A 328 -1.00 -14.79 9.05
N VAL A 329 -1.26 -13.48 9.16
CA VAL A 329 -1.23 -12.74 10.42
C VAL A 329 -2.44 -11.82 10.55
N ILE A 330 -2.91 -11.61 11.79
CA ILE A 330 -3.72 -10.44 12.12
C ILE A 330 -2.79 -9.32 12.59
N ASN A 331 -2.76 -8.21 11.85
CA ASN A 331 -1.98 -7.04 12.22
C ASN A 331 -2.80 -6.14 13.15
N LEU A 332 -2.44 -6.16 14.43
CA LEU A 332 -3.07 -5.41 15.50
C LEU A 332 -2.35 -4.08 15.78
N SER A 333 -1.39 -3.71 14.93
CA SER A 333 -0.60 -2.49 15.10
C SER A 333 -1.43 -1.24 14.83
N HIS A 334 -1.07 -0.14 15.48
CA HIS A 334 -1.74 1.14 15.32
C HIS A 334 -0.72 2.27 15.17
N SER A 335 -0.86 3.07 14.11
CA SER A 335 0.05 4.19 13.83
C SER A 335 0.01 5.23 14.96
N GLY A 336 1.19 5.70 15.36
CA GLY A 336 1.35 6.68 16.45
C GLY A 336 1.50 6.06 17.84
N ASP A 337 1.36 4.74 17.99
CA ASP A 337 1.48 4.11 19.31
C ASP A 337 2.83 4.35 19.98
N THR A 338 2.76 4.63 21.27
CA THR A 338 3.87 4.57 22.21
C THR A 338 3.90 3.20 22.89
N SER A 339 4.96 2.91 23.66
CA SER A 339 5.03 1.67 24.44
C SER A 339 3.89 1.56 25.44
N SER A 340 3.53 2.68 26.09
CA SER A 340 2.43 2.73 27.07
C SER A 340 1.05 2.53 26.43
N THR A 341 0.77 3.12 25.26
CA THR A 341 -0.52 2.93 24.57
C THR A 341 -0.70 1.49 24.09
N MET A 342 0.38 0.80 23.69
CA MET A 342 0.33 -0.63 23.38
C MET A 342 -0.03 -1.47 24.61
N VAL A 343 0.46 -1.12 25.81
CA VAL A 343 0.06 -1.79 27.08
C VAL A 343 -1.44 -1.57 27.35
N GLU A 344 -1.92 -0.34 27.18
CA GLU A 344 -3.32 0.04 27.46
C GLU A 344 -4.31 -0.70 26.58
N ARG A 345 -4.04 -0.82 25.27
CA ARG A 345 -4.95 -1.45 24.31
C ARG A 345 -4.78 -2.96 24.15
N PHE A 346 -3.82 -3.57 24.85
CA PHE A 346 -3.53 -5.01 24.70
C PHE A 346 -4.78 -5.89 24.92
N ASP A 347 -5.53 -5.64 25.98
CA ASP A 347 -6.65 -6.51 26.35
C ASP A 347 -7.82 -6.38 25.36
N SER A 348 -8.07 -5.18 24.81
CA SER A 348 -9.13 -4.94 23.85
C SER A 348 -8.79 -5.45 22.45
N ASP A 349 -7.52 -5.42 22.07
CA ASP A 349 -7.10 -5.61 20.69
C ASP A 349 -6.47 -7.00 20.43
N VAL A 350 -5.73 -7.52 21.42
CA VAL A 350 -5.03 -8.81 21.27
C VAL A 350 -5.91 -9.98 21.73
N LEU A 351 -6.52 -9.85 22.92
CA LEU A 351 -7.24 -10.97 23.53
C LEU A 351 -8.45 -11.47 22.73
N PRO A 352 -9.22 -10.64 22.01
CA PRO A 352 -10.30 -11.15 21.19
C PRO A 352 -9.89 -12.19 20.15
N PHE A 353 -8.67 -12.08 19.62
CA PHE A 353 -8.14 -12.96 18.56
C PHE A 353 -7.44 -14.21 19.09
N HIS A 354 -7.06 -14.24 20.38
CA HIS A 354 -6.37 -15.36 21.01
C HIS A 354 -5.22 -15.95 20.18
N PRO A 355 -4.28 -15.12 19.65
CA PRO A 355 -3.20 -15.63 18.82
C PRO A 355 -2.29 -16.54 19.65
N LYS A 356 -1.72 -17.57 19.02
CA LYS A 356 -0.74 -18.43 19.69
C LYS A 356 0.62 -17.74 19.84
N TYR A 357 0.97 -16.94 18.83
CA TYR A 357 2.23 -16.19 18.77
C TYR A 357 1.93 -14.70 18.53
N LEU A 358 2.60 -13.82 19.26
CA LEU A 358 2.52 -12.38 19.09
C LEU A 358 3.91 -11.82 18.76
N LEU A 359 4.07 -11.31 17.53
CA LEU A 359 5.25 -10.56 17.10
C LEU A 359 5.11 -9.13 17.62
N ILE A 360 6.08 -8.65 18.39
CA ILE A 360 6.00 -7.37 19.10
C ILE A 360 7.15 -6.46 18.66
N MET A 361 6.83 -5.32 18.03
CA MET A 361 7.76 -4.24 17.73
C MET A 361 7.31 -2.99 18.50
N CYS A 362 7.95 -2.70 19.65
CA CYS A 362 7.43 -1.75 20.62
C CYS A 362 8.50 -0.76 21.07
N GLY A 363 8.23 0.54 20.92
CA GLY A 363 8.99 1.59 21.59
C GLY A 363 9.59 2.69 20.73
N THR A 364 9.54 2.63 19.40
CA THR A 364 10.17 3.61 18.52
C THR A 364 9.68 5.04 18.80
N ASN A 365 8.37 5.25 18.87
CA ASN A 365 7.80 6.59 19.16
C ASN A 365 8.14 7.08 20.58
N SER A 366 8.09 6.19 21.58
CA SER A 366 8.50 6.50 22.94
C SER A 366 9.96 6.96 23.02
N ILE A 367 10.86 6.22 22.36
CA ILE A 367 12.30 6.54 22.29
C ILE A 367 12.52 7.87 21.57
N ARG A 368 11.83 8.10 20.44
CA ARG A 368 11.90 9.35 19.70
C ARG A 368 11.43 10.55 20.54
N ALA A 369 10.40 10.37 21.35
CA ALA A 369 9.90 11.37 22.28
C ALA A 369 10.77 11.55 23.55
N GLY A 370 11.86 10.80 23.69
CA GLY A 370 12.77 10.90 24.84
C GLY A 370 12.35 10.16 26.10
N VAL A 371 11.39 9.23 25.99
CA VAL A 371 11.02 8.36 27.11
C VAL A 371 12.24 7.50 27.48
N PRO A 372 12.62 7.43 28.77
CA PRO A 372 13.76 6.62 29.21
C PRO A 372 13.64 5.15 28.83
N ALA A 373 14.76 4.55 28.46
CA ALA A 373 14.79 3.15 28.04
C ALA A 373 14.19 2.19 29.09
N GLU A 374 14.39 2.48 30.38
CA GLU A 374 13.87 1.66 31.49
C GLU A 374 12.33 1.65 31.50
N SER A 375 11.69 2.77 31.15
CA SER A 375 10.22 2.85 31.07
C SER A 375 9.70 2.05 29.88
N VAL A 376 10.34 2.17 28.71
CA VAL A 376 9.98 1.37 27.51
C VAL A 376 10.17 -0.13 27.77
N ILE A 377 11.25 -0.51 28.45
CA ILE A 377 11.52 -1.91 28.85
C ILE A 377 10.44 -2.41 29.82
N ALA A 378 10.01 -1.59 30.80
CA ALA A 378 8.94 -1.96 31.72
C ALA A 378 7.60 -2.19 31.01
N ASP A 379 7.28 -1.37 30.00
CA ASP A 379 6.10 -1.56 29.16
C ASP A 379 6.19 -2.87 28.35
N ILE A 380 7.35 -3.16 27.73
CA ILE A 380 7.58 -4.42 27.01
C ILE A 380 7.43 -5.62 27.97
N GLN A 381 7.97 -5.55 29.17
CA GLN A 381 7.81 -6.59 30.20
C GLN A 381 6.35 -6.81 30.57
N THR A 382 5.59 -5.71 30.69
CA THR A 382 4.15 -5.78 30.96
C THR A 382 3.39 -6.48 29.84
N ILE A 383 3.70 -6.16 28.58
CA ILE A 383 3.10 -6.83 27.41
C ILE A 383 3.47 -8.33 27.42
N GLN A 384 4.74 -8.66 27.69
CA GLN A 384 5.18 -10.07 27.78
C GLN A 384 4.42 -10.83 28.89
N GLN A 385 4.26 -10.20 30.07
CA GLN A 385 3.50 -10.81 31.18
C GLN A 385 2.03 -11.03 30.79
N LYS A 386 1.37 -10.04 30.17
CA LYS A 386 0.01 -10.20 29.65
C LYS A 386 -0.09 -11.35 28.63
N CYS A 387 0.92 -11.53 27.77
CA CYS A 387 0.98 -12.68 26.86
C CYS A 387 1.02 -14.01 27.63
N TYR A 388 1.95 -14.16 28.59
CA TYR A 388 2.08 -15.38 29.38
C TYR A 388 0.82 -15.72 30.18
N ASP A 389 0.19 -14.72 30.78
CA ASP A 389 -1.05 -14.87 31.54
C ASP A 389 -2.23 -15.39 30.68
N ASN A 390 -2.13 -15.18 29.34
CA ASN A 390 -3.15 -15.57 28.37
C ASN A 390 -2.70 -16.72 27.42
N ASN A 391 -1.61 -17.43 27.75
CA ASN A 391 -1.07 -18.51 26.95
C ASN A 391 -0.66 -18.09 25.53
N ILE A 392 -0.23 -16.84 25.34
CA ILE A 392 0.32 -16.29 24.10
C ILE A 392 1.84 -16.32 24.21
N THR A 393 2.53 -16.77 23.17
CA THR A 393 4.00 -16.73 23.10
C THR A 393 4.45 -15.40 22.52
N PRO A 394 5.07 -14.49 23.33
CA PRO A 394 5.60 -13.24 22.81
C PRO A 394 6.94 -13.48 22.10
N ILE A 395 7.10 -12.86 20.92
CA ILE A 395 8.34 -12.86 20.14
C ILE A 395 8.68 -11.39 19.85
N LEU A 396 9.73 -10.89 20.50
CA LEU A 396 10.12 -9.50 20.35
C LEU A 396 10.88 -9.28 19.05
N LEU A 397 10.63 -8.16 18.39
CA LEU A 397 11.39 -7.71 17.22
C LEU A 397 12.28 -6.54 17.62
N THR A 398 13.56 -6.57 17.22
CA THR A 398 14.47 -5.45 17.51
C THR A 398 14.08 -4.22 16.68
N LEU A 399 14.29 -3.04 17.26
CA LEU A 399 13.94 -1.76 16.67
C LEU A 399 15.08 -1.27 15.76
N ALA A 400 14.74 -0.84 14.55
CA ALA A 400 15.68 -0.19 13.65
C ALA A 400 16.11 1.18 14.21
N THR A 401 17.29 1.65 13.78
CA THR A 401 17.67 3.05 13.95
C THR A 401 16.73 3.96 13.15
N ILE A 402 16.72 5.24 13.47
CA ILE A 402 15.97 6.27 12.74
C ILE A 402 16.94 7.29 12.13
N ASN A 403 16.47 8.15 11.23
CA ASN A 403 17.23 9.26 10.66
C ASN A 403 16.60 10.59 11.07
N PRO A 404 17.07 11.24 12.15
CA PRO A 404 16.48 12.49 12.63
C PRO A 404 16.50 13.62 11.61
N HIS A 405 17.47 13.63 10.70
CA HIS A 405 17.56 14.67 9.68
C HIS A 405 16.41 14.57 8.67
N ASN A 406 16.08 13.35 8.22
CA ASN A 406 14.94 13.14 7.31
C ASN A 406 13.61 13.32 8.06
N ILE A 407 13.52 12.84 9.31
CA ILE A 407 12.33 13.03 10.15
C ILE A 407 11.98 14.52 10.28
N GLN A 408 12.96 15.39 10.49
CA GLN A 408 12.74 16.84 10.64
C GLN A 408 12.18 17.51 9.36
N LYS A 409 12.37 16.91 8.18
CA LYS A 409 11.82 17.43 6.93
C LYS A 409 10.32 17.14 6.79
N VAL A 410 9.85 16.09 7.46
CA VAL A 410 8.53 15.49 7.22
C VAL A 410 7.57 15.69 8.39
N PHE A 411 8.09 15.65 9.62
CA PHE A 411 7.30 15.69 10.85
C PHE A 411 7.61 16.94 11.68
N ASP A 412 6.57 17.54 12.22
CA ASP A 412 6.70 18.68 13.13
C ASP A 412 7.32 18.29 14.48
N GLU A 413 7.14 17.02 14.91
CA GLU A 413 7.69 16.50 16.15
C GLU A 413 9.16 16.14 15.97
N GLY A 414 10.00 16.74 16.79
CA GLY A 414 11.43 16.48 16.80
C GLY A 414 11.80 15.09 17.34
N THR A 415 13.08 14.78 17.26
CA THR A 415 13.67 13.58 17.85
C THR A 415 14.55 13.99 19.03
N SER A 416 14.40 13.30 20.15
CA SER A 416 15.18 13.53 21.37
C SER A 416 16.67 13.26 21.14
N ASP A 417 17.58 14.05 21.75
CA ASP A 417 19.02 13.91 21.59
C ASP A 417 19.57 12.55 22.05
N ASN A 418 18.92 11.91 23.02
CA ASN A 418 19.34 10.64 23.61
C ASN A 418 18.66 9.40 22.96
N TRP A 419 17.95 9.59 21.84
CA TRP A 419 17.19 8.51 21.18
C TRP A 419 18.04 7.27 20.88
N LEU A 420 19.28 7.46 20.39
CA LEU A 420 20.15 6.34 20.00
C LEU A 420 20.64 5.54 21.22
N GLU A 421 20.92 6.20 22.33
CA GLU A 421 21.29 5.57 23.60
C GLU A 421 20.13 4.72 24.13
N ASN A 422 18.93 5.30 24.17
CA ASN A 422 17.70 4.61 24.58
C ASN A 422 17.37 3.44 23.66
N LEU A 423 17.45 3.61 22.33
CA LEU A 423 17.25 2.54 21.35
C LEU A 423 18.20 1.37 21.60
N ASN A 424 19.48 1.67 21.78
CA ASN A 424 20.48 0.65 22.04
C ASN A 424 20.24 -0.08 23.37
N ALA A 425 19.76 0.62 24.40
CA ALA A 425 19.42 0.02 25.69
C ALA A 425 18.22 -0.93 25.55
N VAL A 426 17.15 -0.49 24.87
CA VAL A 426 15.96 -1.30 24.59
C VAL A 426 16.33 -2.53 23.75
N ASN A 427 17.10 -2.36 22.68
CA ASN A 427 17.53 -3.48 21.83
C ASN A 427 18.45 -4.47 22.58
N ARG A 428 19.29 -4.00 23.51
CA ARG A 428 20.05 -4.93 24.40
C ARG A 428 19.11 -5.77 25.24
N TYR A 429 18.06 -5.17 25.82
CA TYR A 429 17.06 -5.93 26.56
C TYR A 429 16.33 -6.93 25.64
N ILE A 430 15.83 -6.50 24.49
CA ILE A 430 15.11 -7.35 23.53
C ILE A 430 15.95 -8.60 23.19
N ARG A 431 17.26 -8.42 22.93
CA ARG A 431 18.18 -9.54 22.61
C ARG A 431 18.42 -10.52 23.77
N THR A 432 18.00 -10.20 25.00
CA THR A 432 18.03 -11.18 26.12
C THR A 432 16.76 -12.02 26.21
N GLN A 433 15.74 -11.72 25.40
CA GLN A 433 14.42 -12.34 25.40
C GLN A 433 14.25 -13.24 24.15
N PRO A 434 13.18 -14.05 24.06
CA PRO A 434 12.76 -14.66 22.80
C PRO A 434 12.54 -13.55 21.74
N HIS A 435 13.41 -13.49 20.73
CA HIS A 435 13.40 -12.36 19.78
C HIS A 435 13.85 -12.79 18.36
N ILE A 436 13.52 -11.93 17.39
CA ILE A 436 14.06 -11.93 16.04
C ILE A 436 14.78 -10.60 15.82
N ASP A 437 16.03 -10.64 15.37
CA ASP A 437 16.85 -9.44 15.16
C ASP A 437 16.56 -8.80 13.79
N THR A 438 15.40 -8.14 13.68
CA THR A 438 14.98 -7.44 12.48
C THR A 438 15.85 -6.22 12.16
N ALA A 439 16.32 -5.50 13.19
CA ALA A 439 17.19 -4.33 13.02
C ALA A 439 18.54 -4.65 12.39
N ALA A 440 19.10 -5.83 12.67
CA ALA A 440 20.38 -6.25 12.11
C ALA A 440 20.37 -6.40 10.58
N THR A 441 19.19 -6.65 9.98
CA THR A 441 19.05 -6.82 8.54
C THR A 441 19.27 -5.53 7.76
N LEU A 442 19.04 -4.37 8.39
CA LEU A 442 19.26 -3.06 7.76
C LEU A 442 20.73 -2.62 7.82
N ASN A 443 21.56 -3.35 8.59
CA ASN A 443 22.99 -3.09 8.76
C ASN A 443 23.34 -1.59 8.98
N SER A 444 22.55 -0.92 9.82
CA SER A 444 22.61 0.52 10.05
C SER A 444 23.05 0.81 11.49
N PRO A 445 24.37 0.94 11.78
CA PRO A 445 24.85 1.08 13.15
C PRO A 445 24.59 2.48 13.77
N GLY A 446 24.31 3.49 12.99
CA GLY A 446 24.14 4.86 13.47
C GLY A 446 22.78 5.45 13.14
N ILE A 447 22.54 5.76 11.89
CA ILE A 447 21.27 6.33 11.39
C ILE A 447 20.71 5.44 10.28
N LEU A 448 19.39 5.41 10.15
CA LEU A 448 18.72 4.65 9.09
C LEU A 448 19.05 5.28 7.73
N PRO A 449 19.60 4.51 6.78
CA PRO A 449 19.88 5.03 5.44
C PRO A 449 18.59 5.45 4.71
N THR A 450 18.66 6.56 3.98
CA THR A 450 17.51 7.13 3.26
C THR A 450 16.86 6.14 2.27
N HIS A 451 17.64 5.26 1.63
CA HIS A 451 17.11 4.26 0.70
C HIS A 451 16.29 3.14 1.38
N TYR A 452 16.31 3.05 2.72
CA TYR A 452 15.43 2.16 3.49
C TYR A 452 14.22 2.88 4.06
N ALA A 453 14.31 4.19 4.31
CA ALA A 453 13.22 5.02 4.81
C ALA A 453 13.45 6.47 4.38
N MET A 454 12.72 6.92 3.36
CA MET A 454 12.86 8.27 2.82
C MET A 454 12.52 9.35 3.85
N ASP A 455 11.51 9.12 4.67
CA ASP A 455 11.12 10.01 5.77
C ASP A 455 11.99 9.85 7.03
N GLY A 456 12.91 8.89 7.03
CA GLY A 456 13.82 8.59 8.13
C GLY A 456 13.25 7.76 9.28
N LEU A 457 11.98 7.32 9.18
CA LEU A 457 11.27 6.59 10.22
C LEU A 457 10.58 5.32 9.69
N HIS A 458 9.72 5.48 8.69
CA HIS A 458 8.92 4.41 8.12
C HIS A 458 9.69 3.71 7.01
N GLY A 459 9.91 2.42 7.18
CA GLY A 459 10.63 1.63 6.19
C GLY A 459 9.86 1.55 4.87
N ASP A 460 10.55 1.87 3.77
CA ASP A 460 10.04 1.64 2.43
C ASP A 460 10.14 0.15 2.05
N ILE A 461 9.67 -0.22 0.87
CA ILE A 461 9.57 -1.63 0.43
C ILE A 461 10.86 -2.44 0.65
N PRO A 462 12.08 -1.92 0.36
CA PRO A 462 13.30 -2.68 0.64
C PRO A 462 13.47 -3.06 2.11
N ALA A 463 13.17 -2.15 3.04
CA ALA A 463 13.24 -2.42 4.47
C ALA A 463 12.16 -3.42 4.92
N LYS A 464 10.93 -3.29 4.40
CA LYS A 464 9.83 -4.20 4.72
C LYS A 464 10.15 -5.64 4.30
N LYS A 465 10.74 -5.83 3.11
CA LYS A 465 11.21 -7.14 2.65
C LYS A 465 12.30 -7.72 3.55
N LEU A 466 13.23 -6.90 4.04
CA LEU A 466 14.28 -7.36 4.96
C LEU A 466 13.71 -7.76 6.33
N TYR A 467 12.75 -7.00 6.88
CA TYR A 467 12.07 -7.38 8.12
C TYR A 467 11.36 -8.73 7.96
N ALA A 468 10.56 -8.88 6.90
CA ALA A 468 9.86 -10.13 6.65
C ALA A 468 10.81 -11.30 6.45
N LYS A 469 11.91 -11.10 5.71
CA LYS A 469 12.95 -12.13 5.53
C LYS A 469 13.51 -12.59 6.88
N ALA A 470 13.88 -11.66 7.77
CA ALA A 470 14.37 -12.02 9.10
C ALA A 470 13.33 -12.83 9.89
N ILE A 471 12.05 -12.45 9.79
CA ILE A 471 10.97 -13.16 10.48
C ILE A 471 10.78 -14.56 9.89
N ASN A 472 10.64 -14.70 8.57
CA ASN A 472 10.41 -15.98 7.89
C ASN A 472 11.56 -16.99 8.17
N GLU A 473 12.82 -16.53 8.13
CA GLU A 473 13.99 -17.37 8.38
C GLU A 473 14.11 -17.84 9.83
N ASN A 474 13.56 -17.09 10.79
CA ASN A 474 13.78 -17.36 12.21
C ASN A 474 12.53 -17.79 12.99
N ILE A 475 11.32 -17.65 12.44
CA ILE A 475 10.10 -17.95 13.17
C ILE A 475 9.99 -19.41 13.63
N SER A 476 10.51 -20.35 12.84
CA SER A 476 10.43 -21.80 13.10
C SER A 476 11.04 -22.21 14.45
N GLN A 477 12.03 -21.46 14.97
CA GLN A 477 12.65 -21.74 16.27
C GLN A 477 11.70 -21.59 17.47
N PHE A 478 10.54 -20.92 17.27
CA PHE A 478 9.53 -20.69 18.31
C PHE A 478 8.32 -21.64 18.20
N LEU A 479 8.13 -22.34 17.08
CA LEU A 479 6.90 -23.08 16.79
C LEU A 479 6.77 -24.42 17.50
N ASN A 480 7.83 -24.97 18.08
CA ASN A 480 7.86 -26.32 18.63
C ASN A 480 8.21 -26.39 20.13
N LYS A 481 7.89 -25.32 20.87
CA LYS A 481 8.16 -25.28 22.32
C LYS A 481 6.90 -25.37 23.14
#